data_301f64794aafe8e726086d2d27b1677d
#
_entry.id   301f64794aafe8e726086d2d27b1677d
#
_cell.length_a   1.000
_cell.length_b   1.000
_cell.length_c   1.000
_cell.angle_alpha   90.00
_cell.angle_beta   90.00
_cell.angle_gamma   90.00
#
_symmetry.space_group_name_H-M   'P 1'
#
loop_
_entity.id
_entity.type
_entity.pdbx_description
1 polymer ?
#
loop_
_entity_poly.entity_id
_entity_poly.type
_entity_poly.pdbx_seq_one_letter_code
_entity_poly.pdbx_strand_id
1 'polypeptide(L)'
;MSRLIKLAVMVALLLPTFFVRASSPVNPISKFDEFGDINCEAEYARLDNFAIQLQQEPSAKGVIIFYGGKTFRGRLPKRGEAEVRAARLKPYLVRRRGIPANRIVVINGGYTDEWRAELWIVPPGLSMPTGDSAVSIKKLRFRKGKPNPRDFRCGV
;
A
#
# COMPACT_ATOMS: atom_id res chain seq x y z
N MET A 1 -8.40 -70.92 50.23
CA MET A 1 -9.21 -70.24 49.17
C MET A 1 -8.66 -68.86 49.08
N SER A 2 -7.76 -68.60 48.14
CA SER A 2 -7.06 -67.34 47.99
C SER A 2 -7.54 -66.66 46.70
N ARG A 3 -8.16 -65.52 46.79
CA ARG A 3 -8.58 -64.67 45.63
C ARG A 3 -7.46 -63.69 45.35
N LEU A 4 -6.71 -63.94 44.28
CA LEU A 4 -5.74 -63.02 43.73
C LEU A 4 -6.49 -61.89 43.00
N ILE A 5 -6.43 -60.67 43.53
CA ILE A 5 -6.93 -59.44 42.92
C ILE A 5 -5.80 -58.97 41.96
N LYS A 6 -6.09 -59.03 40.64
CA LYS A 6 -5.19 -58.48 39.62
C LYS A 6 -5.47 -56.96 39.52
N LEU A 7 -4.51 -56.18 40.01
CA LEU A 7 -4.51 -54.72 39.85
C LEU A 7 -3.97 -54.41 38.46
N ALA A 8 -4.86 -54.00 37.56
CA ALA A 8 -4.47 -53.49 36.23
C ALA A 8 -4.07 -52.01 36.37
N VAL A 9 -2.80 -51.72 36.30
CA VAL A 9 -2.29 -50.35 36.23
C VAL A 9 -2.42 -49.85 34.82
N MET A 10 -3.40 -48.97 34.61
CA MET A 10 -3.61 -48.27 33.33
C MET A 10 -2.70 -47.06 33.29
N VAL A 11 -1.53 -47.19 32.66
CA VAL A 11 -0.63 -46.05 32.39
C VAL A 11 -1.19 -45.27 31.20
N ALA A 12 -1.83 -44.13 31.47
CA ALA A 12 -2.24 -43.20 30.46
C ALA A 12 -1.03 -42.41 29.94
N LEU A 13 -0.54 -42.74 28.76
CA LEU A 13 0.47 -41.96 28.02
C LEU A 13 -0.12 -40.63 27.60
N LEU A 14 0.15 -39.55 28.35
CA LEU A 14 -0.09 -38.17 27.94
C LEU A 14 0.96 -37.79 26.87
N LEU A 15 0.62 -37.95 25.59
CA LEU A 15 1.42 -37.44 24.50
C LEU A 15 1.19 -35.91 24.41
N PRO A 16 2.25 -35.08 24.52
CA PRO A 16 2.10 -33.66 24.30
C PRO A 16 1.76 -33.41 22.80
N THR A 17 0.58 -32.94 22.54
CA THR A 17 0.21 -32.47 21.17
C THR A 17 0.98 -31.19 20.90
N PHE A 18 2.11 -31.30 20.20
CA PHE A 18 2.77 -30.13 19.61
C PHE A 18 1.86 -29.55 18.54
N PHE A 19 1.17 -28.45 18.86
CA PHE A 19 0.54 -27.61 17.87
C PHE A 19 1.62 -26.99 16.99
N VAL A 20 1.93 -27.62 15.87
CA VAL A 20 2.70 -26.99 14.80
C VAL A 20 1.84 -25.87 14.24
N ARG A 21 2.13 -24.63 14.63
CA ARG A 21 1.52 -23.46 14.06
C ARG A 21 2.02 -23.36 12.63
N ALA A 22 1.20 -23.77 11.68
CA ALA A 22 1.47 -23.58 10.27
C ALA A 22 1.64 -22.08 10.02
N SER A 23 2.86 -21.63 9.76
CA SER A 23 3.13 -20.28 9.27
C SER A 23 2.46 -20.18 7.91
N SER A 24 1.43 -19.34 7.80
CA SER A 24 0.84 -19.03 6.50
C SER A 24 1.96 -18.54 5.59
N PRO A 25 2.00 -18.98 4.31
CA PRO A 25 2.99 -18.50 3.37
C PRO A 25 2.90 -16.97 3.31
N VAL A 26 3.99 -16.28 3.62
CA VAL A 26 4.08 -14.83 3.49
C VAL A 26 4.04 -14.54 1.99
N ASN A 27 2.92 -14.02 1.51
CA ASN A 27 2.82 -13.60 0.13
C ASN A 27 3.88 -12.54 -0.16
N PRO A 28 4.62 -12.69 -1.26
CA PRO A 28 5.59 -11.66 -1.65
C PRO A 28 4.85 -10.33 -1.84
N ILE A 29 5.53 -9.21 -1.54
CA ILE A 29 4.98 -7.89 -1.82
C ILE A 29 4.68 -7.79 -3.31
N SER A 30 3.45 -7.48 -3.64
CA SER A 30 3.03 -7.23 -5.02
C SER A 30 2.39 -5.85 -5.12
N LYS A 31 2.61 -5.21 -6.25
CA LYS A 31 1.89 -4.00 -6.59
C LYS A 31 0.42 -4.34 -6.77
N PHE A 32 -0.46 -3.66 -6.03
CA PHE A 32 -1.91 -3.86 -6.09
C PHE A 32 -2.49 -3.23 -7.36
N ASP A 33 -2.10 -1.99 -7.65
CA ASP A 33 -2.58 -1.26 -8.82
C ASP A 33 -1.62 -0.12 -9.18
N GLU A 34 -1.78 0.45 -10.36
CA GLU A 34 -1.03 1.59 -10.85
C GLU A 34 -1.92 2.45 -11.74
N PHE A 35 -1.78 3.77 -11.66
CA PHE A 35 -2.49 4.68 -12.55
C PHE A 35 -1.70 5.95 -12.84
N GLY A 36 -1.92 6.51 -14.04
CA GLY A 36 -1.35 7.78 -14.49
C GLY A 36 -2.33 8.94 -14.36
N ASP A 37 -2.34 9.84 -15.36
CA ASP A 37 -3.26 10.97 -15.43
C ASP A 37 -4.64 10.51 -15.94
N ILE A 38 -5.48 10.09 -15.02
CA ILE A 38 -6.85 9.64 -15.27
C ILE A 38 -7.86 10.63 -14.70
N ASN A 39 -9.13 10.50 -15.06
CA ASN A 39 -10.20 11.30 -14.46
C ASN A 39 -10.46 10.92 -13.00
N CYS A 40 -11.17 11.78 -12.30
CA CYS A 40 -11.42 11.61 -10.86
C CYS A 40 -12.25 10.37 -10.52
N GLU A 41 -13.22 10.02 -11.35
CA GLU A 41 -14.06 8.84 -11.12
C GLU A 41 -13.22 7.55 -11.18
N ALA A 42 -12.37 7.44 -12.20
CA ALA A 42 -11.47 6.30 -12.33
C ALA A 42 -10.43 6.25 -11.21
N GLU A 43 -9.90 7.41 -10.75
CA GLU A 43 -9.01 7.48 -9.62
C GLU A 43 -9.69 7.02 -8.33
N TYR A 44 -10.91 7.50 -8.07
CA TYR A 44 -11.68 7.10 -6.90
C TYR A 44 -12.01 5.61 -6.92
N ALA A 45 -12.44 5.06 -8.05
CA ALA A 45 -12.74 3.64 -8.16
C ALA A 45 -11.52 2.76 -7.80
N ARG A 46 -10.31 3.14 -8.22
CA ARG A 46 -9.07 2.44 -7.87
C ARG A 46 -8.72 2.57 -6.39
N LEU A 47 -8.85 3.77 -5.84
CA LEU A 47 -8.65 4.00 -4.40
C LEU A 47 -9.69 3.27 -3.54
N ASP A 48 -10.91 3.11 -4.02
CA ASP A 48 -11.97 2.34 -3.36
C ASP A 48 -11.63 0.87 -3.29
N ASN A 49 -11.22 0.27 -4.41
CA ASN A 49 -10.78 -1.11 -4.45
C ASN A 49 -9.57 -1.34 -3.54
N PHE A 50 -8.63 -0.40 -3.52
CA PHE A 50 -7.49 -0.43 -2.61
C PHE A 50 -7.91 -0.36 -1.14
N ALA A 51 -8.87 0.50 -0.80
CA ALA A 51 -9.42 0.60 0.56
C ALA A 51 -10.12 -0.69 0.99
N ILE A 52 -10.92 -1.31 0.10
CA ILE A 52 -11.59 -2.59 0.36
C ILE A 52 -10.55 -3.66 0.69
N GLN A 53 -9.49 -3.77 -0.11
CA GLN A 53 -8.43 -4.75 0.16
C GLN A 53 -7.73 -4.49 1.50
N LEU A 54 -7.44 -3.21 1.83
CA LEU A 54 -6.86 -2.86 3.13
C LEU A 54 -7.79 -3.17 4.31
N GLN A 55 -9.12 -3.08 4.13
CA GLN A 55 -10.09 -3.46 5.15
C GLN A 55 -10.13 -4.97 5.36
N GLN A 56 -9.95 -5.76 4.30
CA GLN A 56 -9.85 -7.23 4.38
C GLN A 56 -8.53 -7.68 5.02
N GLU A 57 -7.49 -6.86 4.96
CA GLU A 57 -6.18 -7.13 5.56
C GLU A 57 -5.85 -6.10 6.66
N PRO A 58 -6.49 -6.13 7.83
CA PRO A 58 -6.41 -5.06 8.84
C PRO A 58 -5.00 -4.82 9.41
N SER A 59 -4.11 -5.81 9.35
CA SER A 59 -2.72 -5.71 9.79
C SER A 59 -1.77 -5.17 8.71
N ALA A 60 -2.17 -5.16 7.43
CA ALA A 60 -1.35 -4.67 6.34
C ALA A 60 -1.29 -3.14 6.30
N LYS A 61 -0.22 -2.60 5.70
CA LYS A 61 -0.08 -1.18 5.38
C LYS A 61 -0.36 -0.95 3.90
N GLY A 62 -1.05 0.13 3.60
CA GLY A 62 -1.17 0.65 2.24
C GLY A 62 -0.03 1.61 1.96
N VAL A 63 0.70 1.38 0.87
CA VAL A 63 1.77 2.27 0.44
C VAL A 63 1.41 2.86 -0.90
N ILE A 64 1.51 4.17 -1.01
CA ILE A 64 1.31 4.93 -2.24
C ILE A 64 2.67 5.47 -2.65
N ILE A 65 3.20 5.03 -3.79
CA ILE A 65 4.40 5.61 -4.37
C ILE A 65 3.97 6.48 -5.54
N PHE A 66 4.27 7.77 -5.50
CA PHE A 66 3.97 8.66 -6.61
C PHE A 66 5.25 9.13 -7.30
N TYR A 67 5.14 9.37 -8.60
CA TYR A 67 6.24 9.83 -9.45
C TYR A 67 5.83 11.10 -10.18
N GLY A 68 6.74 12.05 -10.27
CA GLY A 68 6.60 13.21 -11.14
C GLY A 68 6.87 12.83 -12.60
N GLY A 69 6.17 13.47 -13.53
CA GLY A 69 6.42 13.35 -14.96
C GLY A 69 7.42 14.39 -15.47
N LYS A 70 8.15 14.06 -16.55
CA LYS A 70 8.89 15.08 -17.35
C LYS A 70 7.98 16.12 -17.93
N THR A 71 6.75 15.69 -18.25
CA THR A 71 5.68 16.56 -18.71
C THR A 71 4.39 16.24 -17.97
N PHE A 72 3.48 17.19 -17.98
CA PHE A 72 2.12 17.01 -17.52
C PHE A 72 1.17 17.63 -18.53
N ARG A 73 0.34 16.81 -19.19
CA ARG A 73 -0.58 17.20 -20.25
C ARG A 73 0.11 18.06 -21.32
N GLY A 74 1.25 17.59 -21.82
CA GLY A 74 2.04 18.25 -22.85
C GLY A 74 2.80 19.52 -22.43
N ARG A 75 2.81 19.85 -21.13
CA ARG A 75 3.52 21.02 -20.59
C ARG A 75 4.59 20.60 -19.60
N LEU A 76 5.62 21.43 -19.45
CA LEU A 76 6.58 21.25 -18.38
C LEU A 76 5.90 21.36 -17.00
N PRO A 77 6.17 20.47 -16.05
CA PRO A 77 5.61 20.57 -14.71
C PRO A 77 6.20 21.77 -13.95
N LYS A 78 5.49 22.22 -12.94
CA LYS A 78 6.06 23.12 -11.92
C LYS A 78 6.79 22.29 -10.88
N ARG A 79 7.80 22.85 -10.24
CA ARG A 79 8.48 22.18 -9.13
C ARG A 79 7.49 21.94 -7.97
N GLY A 80 7.43 20.70 -7.44
CA GLY A 80 6.48 20.32 -6.40
C GLY A 80 5.08 19.96 -6.92
N GLU A 81 4.87 19.90 -8.22
CA GLU A 81 3.55 19.61 -8.82
C GLU A 81 3.12 18.16 -8.56
N ALA A 82 4.07 17.22 -8.57
CA ALA A 82 3.79 15.81 -8.29
C ALA A 82 3.32 15.60 -6.85
N GLU A 83 3.95 16.26 -5.90
CA GLU A 83 3.61 16.24 -4.48
C GLU A 83 2.22 16.80 -4.22
N VAL A 84 1.91 17.96 -4.83
CA VAL A 84 0.59 18.60 -4.70
C VAL A 84 -0.50 17.71 -5.30
N ARG A 85 -0.21 17.04 -6.41
CA ARG A 85 -1.14 16.09 -7.02
C ARG A 85 -1.37 14.86 -6.14
N ALA A 86 -0.32 14.28 -5.58
CA ALA A 86 -0.42 13.11 -4.70
C ALA A 86 -1.05 13.43 -3.33
N ALA A 87 -0.99 14.67 -2.89
CA ALA A 87 -1.44 15.10 -1.56
C ALA A 87 -2.93 14.80 -1.26
N ARG A 88 -3.76 14.56 -2.30
CA ARG A 88 -5.19 14.21 -2.13
C ARG A 88 -5.45 12.74 -1.87
N LEU A 89 -4.53 11.84 -2.27
CA LEU A 89 -4.76 10.39 -2.26
C LEU A 89 -4.93 9.83 -0.84
N LYS A 90 -4.00 10.14 0.06
CA LYS A 90 -4.08 9.71 1.46
C LYS A 90 -5.30 10.28 2.20
N PRO A 91 -5.63 11.57 2.12
CA PRO A 91 -6.86 12.11 2.72
C PRO A 91 -8.14 11.44 2.22
N TYR A 92 -8.21 11.03 0.96
CA TYR A 92 -9.34 10.29 0.44
C TYR A 92 -9.51 8.95 1.17
N LEU A 93 -8.45 8.14 1.26
CA LEU A 93 -8.48 6.85 1.95
C LEU A 93 -8.82 7.00 3.45
N VAL A 94 -8.26 8.02 4.09
CA VAL A 94 -8.47 8.23 5.54
C VAL A 94 -9.86 8.79 5.84
N ARG A 95 -10.25 9.87 5.16
CA ARG A 95 -11.47 10.60 5.51
C ARG A 95 -12.72 10.03 4.86
N ARG A 96 -12.61 9.47 3.65
CA ARG A 96 -13.77 8.96 2.90
C ARG A 96 -13.95 7.45 3.06
N ARG A 97 -12.85 6.70 3.24
CA ARG A 97 -12.87 5.24 3.34
C ARG A 97 -12.56 4.70 4.74
N GLY A 98 -12.25 5.58 5.70
CA GLY A 98 -12.05 5.22 7.10
C GLY A 98 -10.80 4.41 7.38
N ILE A 99 -9.82 4.41 6.46
CA ILE A 99 -8.54 3.71 6.71
C ILE A 99 -7.73 4.51 7.73
N PRO A 100 -7.26 3.89 8.82
CA PRO A 100 -6.43 4.57 9.81
C PRO A 100 -5.20 5.25 9.18
N ALA A 101 -4.95 6.51 9.53
CA ALA A 101 -3.90 7.31 8.90
C ALA A 101 -2.49 6.74 9.05
N ASN A 102 -2.22 5.99 10.14
CA ASN A 102 -0.95 5.31 10.41
C ASN A 102 -0.74 4.06 9.54
N ARG A 103 -1.79 3.59 8.89
CA ARG A 103 -1.72 2.47 7.93
C ARG A 103 -1.40 2.93 6.51
N ILE A 104 -1.49 4.24 6.20
CA ILE A 104 -1.22 4.77 4.87
C ILE A 104 0.12 5.50 4.85
N VAL A 105 1.05 4.98 4.06
CA VAL A 105 2.37 5.58 3.82
C VAL A 105 2.38 6.16 2.41
N VAL A 106 2.93 7.38 2.25
CA VAL A 106 3.10 8.02 0.94
C VAL A 106 4.59 8.26 0.72
N ILE A 107 5.09 7.80 -0.42
CA ILE A 107 6.50 7.85 -0.78
C ILE A 107 6.63 8.63 -2.10
N ASN A 108 7.59 9.56 -2.15
CA ASN A 108 8.01 10.16 -3.41
C ASN A 108 9.01 9.22 -4.09
N GLY A 109 8.60 8.61 -5.20
CA GLY A 109 9.40 7.68 -6.00
C GLY A 109 10.35 8.37 -6.99
N GLY A 110 10.37 9.71 -7.01
CA GLY A 110 11.18 10.47 -7.95
C GLY A 110 10.42 10.80 -9.23
N TYR A 111 11.07 10.60 -10.40
CA TYR A 111 10.53 11.04 -11.68
C TYR A 111 10.55 9.94 -12.74
N THR A 112 9.52 9.92 -13.56
CA THR A 112 9.37 9.06 -14.74
C THR A 112 9.00 9.93 -15.96
N ASP A 113 8.68 9.32 -17.09
CA ASP A 113 8.29 10.10 -18.27
C ASP A 113 6.97 10.83 -18.06
N GLU A 114 6.02 10.18 -17.39
CA GLU A 114 4.72 10.75 -17.04
C GLU A 114 4.44 10.61 -15.55
N TRP A 115 3.52 11.43 -15.04
CA TRP A 115 3.06 11.29 -13.66
C TRP A 115 2.33 9.96 -13.47
N ARG A 116 2.64 9.24 -12.38
CA ARG A 116 1.93 8.03 -11.99
C ARG A 116 1.91 7.84 -10.47
N ALA A 117 0.98 7.03 -10.02
CA ALA A 117 0.91 6.54 -8.65
C ALA A 117 0.78 5.02 -8.66
N GLU A 118 1.52 4.38 -7.78
CA GLU A 118 1.46 2.95 -7.51
C GLU A 118 0.83 2.71 -6.15
N LEU A 119 -0.03 1.71 -6.05
CA LEU A 119 -0.67 1.27 -4.83
C LEU A 119 -0.13 -0.11 -4.45
N TRP A 120 0.33 -0.23 -3.21
CA TRP A 120 0.94 -1.46 -2.71
C TRP A 120 0.30 -1.88 -1.39
N ILE A 121 0.02 -3.18 -1.23
CA ILE A 121 -0.40 -3.78 0.04
C ILE A 121 0.82 -4.46 0.65
N VAL A 122 1.19 -4.04 1.85
CA VAL A 122 2.39 -4.53 2.54
C VAL A 122 1.97 -5.25 3.81
N PRO A 123 2.03 -6.59 3.83
CA PRO A 123 1.80 -7.38 5.03
C PRO A 123 2.79 -7.06 6.15
N PRO A 124 2.45 -7.32 7.42
CA PRO A 124 3.36 -7.12 8.55
C PRO A 124 4.66 -7.89 8.38
N GLY A 125 5.77 -7.28 8.78
CA GLY A 125 7.10 -7.91 8.74
C GLY A 125 7.80 -7.85 7.39
N LEU A 126 7.15 -7.37 6.33
CA LEU A 126 7.79 -7.17 5.03
C LEU A 126 8.37 -5.75 4.89
N SER A 127 9.44 -5.64 4.11
CA SER A 127 10.07 -4.35 3.79
C SER A 127 9.14 -3.48 2.94
N MET A 128 9.18 -2.17 3.13
CA MET A 128 8.42 -1.24 2.28
C MET A 128 8.98 -1.24 0.86
N PRO A 129 8.09 -1.16 -0.17
CA PRO A 129 8.53 -0.95 -1.53
C PRO A 129 9.24 0.41 -1.65
N THR A 130 10.23 0.47 -2.53
CA THR A 130 10.97 1.70 -2.84
C THR A 130 10.59 2.20 -4.22
N GLY A 131 10.66 3.52 -4.41
CA GLY A 131 10.45 4.10 -5.73
C GLY A 131 11.60 3.77 -6.69
N ASP A 132 11.24 3.52 -7.94
CA ASP A 132 12.18 3.33 -9.05
C ASP A 132 12.12 4.52 -10.01
N SER A 133 12.97 5.51 -9.76
CA SER A 133 13.04 6.71 -10.58
C SER A 133 13.80 6.45 -11.88
N ALA A 134 13.09 6.40 -13.00
CA ALA A 134 13.68 6.24 -14.32
C ALA A 134 14.39 7.51 -14.84
N VAL A 135 14.11 8.68 -14.23
CA VAL A 135 14.58 9.97 -14.70
C VAL A 135 15.34 10.73 -13.62
N SER A 136 16.59 11.07 -13.91
CA SER A 136 17.39 11.93 -13.02
C SER A 136 16.80 13.35 -12.98
N ILE A 137 16.64 13.89 -11.77
CA ILE A 137 16.17 15.26 -11.55
C ILE A 137 17.02 16.32 -12.26
N LYS A 138 18.32 16.04 -12.48
CA LYS A 138 19.24 16.94 -13.19
C LYS A 138 18.87 17.13 -14.67
N LYS A 139 18.13 16.19 -15.26
CA LYS A 139 17.66 16.24 -16.66
C LYS A 139 16.28 16.86 -16.80
N LEU A 140 15.64 17.21 -15.70
CA LEU A 140 14.29 17.77 -15.71
C LEU A 140 14.31 19.28 -15.92
N ARG A 141 13.32 19.73 -16.71
CA ARG A 141 13.01 21.15 -16.87
C ARG A 141 11.69 21.44 -16.17
N PHE A 142 11.64 22.56 -15.49
CA PHE A 142 10.45 23.02 -14.79
C PHE A 142 10.03 24.39 -15.31
N ARG A 143 8.74 24.60 -15.46
CA ARG A 143 8.20 25.95 -15.69
C ARG A 143 8.21 26.75 -14.40
N LYS A 144 8.26 28.08 -14.51
CA LYS A 144 8.24 29.00 -13.37
C LYS A 144 6.89 28.96 -12.64
N GLY A 145 6.88 29.31 -11.36
CA GLY A 145 5.71 29.43 -10.51
C GLY A 145 5.47 28.24 -9.60
N LYS A 146 4.59 28.42 -8.62
CA LYS A 146 4.17 27.38 -7.67
C LYS A 146 2.98 26.58 -8.24
N PRO A 147 2.88 25.27 -7.98
CA PRO A 147 1.69 24.51 -8.33
C PRO A 147 0.48 25.01 -7.51
N ASN A 148 -0.69 25.02 -8.13
CA ASN A 148 -1.92 25.37 -7.43
C ASN A 148 -2.64 24.05 -7.04
N PRO A 149 -2.89 23.79 -5.75
CA PRO A 149 -3.60 22.58 -5.32
C PRO A 149 -5.00 22.45 -5.93
N ARG A 150 -5.62 23.57 -6.32
CA ARG A 150 -6.96 23.55 -6.95
C ARG A 150 -6.96 22.91 -8.32
N ASP A 151 -5.83 22.96 -9.05
CA ASP A 151 -5.70 22.38 -10.39
C ASP A 151 -5.76 20.83 -10.36
N PHE A 152 -5.63 20.24 -9.19
CA PHE A 152 -5.60 18.79 -8.97
C PHE A 152 -6.72 18.29 -8.04
N ARG A 153 -7.70 19.13 -7.72
CA ARG A 153 -8.84 18.70 -6.93
C ARG A 153 -9.80 17.90 -7.79
N CYS A 154 -10.13 16.72 -7.31
CA CYS A 154 -11.34 16.05 -7.72
C CYS A 154 -12.51 16.72 -6.97
N GLY A 155 -13.44 17.31 -7.69
CA GLY A 155 -14.65 17.89 -7.10
C GLY A 155 -15.38 16.81 -6.27
N VAL A 156 -15.66 17.12 -5.02
CA VAL A 156 -16.56 16.35 -4.14
C VAL A 156 -17.67 17.30 -3.71
#